data_d2242a52226df16c00f3366b75fb5994
#
_entry.id   d2242a52226df16c00f3366b75fb5994
#
_cell.length_a   1.000
_cell.length_b   1.000
_cell.length_c   1.000
_cell.angle_alpha   90.00
_cell.angle_beta   90.00
_cell.angle_gamma   90.00
#
_symmetry.space_group_name_H-M   'P 1'
#
loop_
_entity.id
_entity.type
_entity.pdbx_description
1 polymer ?
#
loop_
_entity_poly.entity_id
_entity_poly.type
_entity_poly.pdbx_seq_one_letter_code
_entity_poly.pdbx_strand_id
1 'polypeptide(L)'
;MKNNDLRTLTRLALLVAIELVMKAIGLGSVPMGPLYMSFLTLPIAVGAITMGPVAGAVLGGVFGAVSFYDAVTGASAMTGALFQVSPVNTFILCVGMRVLMGVCVGLIFNGLSKLDKSRTWSYIVSAMCAPALNTLFFMGYIMLAFYNCDYVQNLVSVKGAANPLMFVVLLVGVQGVAEFLVSGILGGIVARAVHKFLK
;
A
#
# COMPACT_ATOMS: atom_id res chain seq x y z
N MET A 1 14.21 28.13 3.23
CA MET A 1 13.21 27.14 3.69
C MET A 1 12.78 27.49 5.09
N LYS A 2 11.47 27.58 5.37
CA LYS A 2 10.98 27.78 6.74
C LYS A 2 11.34 26.55 7.59
N ASN A 3 11.64 26.74 8.88
CA ASN A 3 11.97 25.63 9.79
C ASN A 3 10.96 24.45 9.75
N ASN A 4 9.71 24.74 9.44
CA ASN A 4 8.66 23.71 9.31
C ASN A 4 8.83 22.83 8.07
N ASP A 5 9.30 23.38 6.96
CA ASP A 5 9.52 22.63 5.71
C ASP A 5 10.68 21.65 5.89
N LEU A 6 11.75 22.08 6.56
CA LEU A 6 12.89 21.23 6.85
C LEU A 6 12.52 20.06 7.76
N ARG A 7 11.72 20.30 8.81
CA ARG A 7 11.23 19.26 9.71
C ARG A 7 10.36 18.24 8.98
N THR A 8 9.46 18.69 8.10
CA THR A 8 8.62 17.79 7.31
C THR A 8 9.46 16.96 6.36
N LEU A 9 10.44 17.57 5.68
CA LEU A 9 11.35 16.86 4.79
C LEU A 9 12.18 15.78 5.53
N THR A 10 12.71 16.11 6.70
CA THR A 10 13.48 15.15 7.53
C THR A 10 12.62 13.96 7.97
N ARG A 11 11.38 14.21 8.38
CA ARG A 11 10.43 13.15 8.78
C ARG A 11 10.06 12.26 7.59
N LEU A 12 9.82 12.87 6.43
CA LEU A 12 9.52 12.14 5.22
C LEU A 12 10.70 11.27 4.80
N ALA A 13 11.92 11.81 4.82
CA ALA A 13 13.14 11.07 4.52
C ALA A 13 13.36 9.89 5.49
N LEU A 14 13.04 10.08 6.78
CA LEU A 14 13.10 8.98 7.75
C LEU A 14 12.11 7.86 7.43
N LEU A 15 10.87 8.19 7.08
CA LEU A 15 9.88 7.17 6.71
C LEU A 15 10.25 6.45 5.41
N VAL A 16 10.80 7.17 4.41
CA VAL A 16 11.36 6.55 3.19
C VAL A 16 12.50 5.59 3.55
N ALA A 17 13.40 5.99 4.44
CA ALA A 17 14.49 5.11 4.89
C ALA A 17 13.93 3.85 5.60
N ILE A 18 12.91 4.00 6.43
CA ILE A 18 12.22 2.88 7.08
C ILE A 18 11.61 1.92 6.03
N GLU A 19 10.94 2.45 5.00
CA GLU A 19 10.40 1.61 3.90
C GLU A 19 11.49 0.80 3.21
N LEU A 20 12.62 1.43 2.87
CA LEU A 20 13.73 0.77 2.21
C LEU A 20 14.38 -0.29 3.12
N VAL A 21 14.56 0.00 4.40
CA VAL A 21 15.06 -0.98 5.38
C VAL A 21 14.09 -2.14 5.55
N MET A 22 12.79 -1.87 5.71
CA MET A 22 11.77 -2.93 5.80
C MET A 22 11.78 -3.83 4.57
N LYS A 23 11.97 -3.25 3.39
CA LYS A 23 12.14 -4.04 2.16
C LYS A 23 13.41 -4.90 2.21
N ALA A 24 14.54 -4.32 2.61
CA ALA A 24 15.84 -5.01 2.65
C ALA A 24 15.86 -6.21 3.62
N ILE A 25 15.17 -6.10 4.75
CA ILE A 25 15.06 -7.20 5.75
C ILE A 25 13.91 -8.19 5.46
N GLY A 26 13.22 -8.04 4.31
CA GLY A 26 12.15 -8.95 3.90
C GLY A 26 10.76 -8.67 4.46
N LEU A 27 10.58 -7.73 5.38
CA LEU A 27 9.26 -7.33 5.90
C LEU A 27 8.42 -6.59 4.86
N GLY A 28 9.04 -6.04 3.83
CA GLY A 28 8.35 -5.36 2.74
C GLY A 28 7.68 -6.30 1.74
N SER A 29 7.99 -7.59 1.78
CA SER A 29 7.48 -8.56 0.81
C SER A 29 7.58 -9.97 1.37
N VAL A 30 6.73 -10.30 2.34
CA VAL A 30 6.66 -11.66 2.90
C VAL A 30 5.87 -12.54 1.94
N PRO A 31 6.48 -13.60 1.34
CA PRO A 31 5.80 -14.44 0.36
C PRO A 31 4.66 -15.25 1.00
N MET A 32 3.47 -15.13 0.42
CA MET A 32 2.30 -15.92 0.80
C MET A 32 1.59 -16.44 -0.47
N GLY A 33 2.15 -17.49 -1.05
CA GLY A 33 1.67 -18.04 -2.32
C GLY A 33 2.05 -17.13 -3.50
N PRO A 34 1.14 -16.82 -4.44
CA PRO A 34 1.42 -15.99 -5.61
C PRO A 34 1.54 -14.50 -5.30
N LEU A 35 1.10 -14.08 -4.12
CA LEU A 35 1.17 -12.71 -3.63
C LEU A 35 2.20 -12.55 -2.51
N TYR A 36 2.54 -11.30 -2.25
CA TYR A 36 3.40 -10.92 -1.12
C TYR A 36 2.59 -10.10 -0.12
N MET A 37 2.62 -10.51 1.15
CA MET A 37 2.14 -9.69 2.26
C MET A 37 3.11 -8.52 2.46
N SER A 38 2.62 -7.30 2.41
CA SER A 38 3.46 -6.10 2.48
C SER A 38 3.10 -5.22 3.67
N PHE A 39 4.01 -5.11 4.61
CA PHE A 39 3.88 -4.16 5.71
C PHE A 39 4.35 -2.74 5.35
N LEU A 40 4.74 -2.49 4.09
CA LEU A 40 5.10 -1.13 3.61
C LEU A 40 3.90 -0.17 3.61
N THR A 41 2.68 -0.67 3.66
CA THR A 41 1.48 0.16 3.87
C THR A 41 1.48 0.88 5.23
N LEU A 42 2.22 0.38 6.21
CA LEU A 42 2.33 0.92 7.57
C LEU A 42 3.01 2.30 7.60
N PRO A 43 4.28 2.47 7.12
CA PRO A 43 4.91 3.80 7.05
C PRO A 43 4.15 4.77 6.15
N ILE A 44 3.50 4.29 5.07
CA ILE A 44 2.66 5.13 4.21
C ILE A 44 1.46 5.67 5.00
N ALA A 45 0.76 4.81 5.75
CA ALA A 45 -0.35 5.24 6.59
C ALA A 45 0.10 6.26 7.64
N VAL A 46 1.21 6.00 8.34
CA VAL A 46 1.77 6.93 9.32
C VAL A 46 2.12 8.27 8.68
N GLY A 47 2.78 8.29 7.54
CA GLY A 47 3.14 9.51 6.81
C GLY A 47 1.92 10.28 6.32
N ALA A 48 0.95 9.59 5.71
CA ALA A 48 -0.30 10.19 5.22
C ALA A 48 -1.14 10.81 6.35
N ILE A 49 -1.19 10.14 7.50
CA ILE A 49 -1.94 10.60 8.69
C ILE A 49 -1.25 11.80 9.37
N THR A 50 0.07 11.76 9.49
CA THR A 50 0.81 12.77 10.29
C THR A 50 1.24 13.99 9.49
N MET A 51 1.51 13.82 8.19
CA MET A 51 2.03 14.88 7.30
C MET A 51 1.08 15.20 6.13
N GLY A 52 -0.01 14.45 5.98
CA GLY A 52 -1.05 14.70 4.99
C GLY A 52 -0.90 13.94 3.67
N PRO A 53 -1.84 14.18 2.71
CA PRO A 53 -1.96 13.40 1.48
C PRO A 53 -0.72 13.43 0.58
N VAL A 54 0.00 14.55 0.55
CA VAL A 54 1.23 14.69 -0.26
C VAL A 54 2.33 13.76 0.24
N ALA A 55 2.51 13.65 1.56
CA ALA A 55 3.46 12.73 2.14
C ALA A 55 3.06 11.27 1.86
N GLY A 56 1.77 10.95 1.94
CA GLY A 56 1.23 9.66 1.52
C GLY A 56 1.52 9.34 0.05
N ALA A 57 1.39 10.33 -0.84
CA ALA A 57 1.72 10.18 -2.25
C ALA A 57 3.20 9.86 -2.48
N VAL A 58 4.10 10.57 -1.80
CA VAL A 58 5.56 10.34 -1.93
C VAL A 58 5.94 8.94 -1.43
N LEU A 59 5.48 8.56 -0.23
CA LEU A 59 5.74 7.23 0.33
C LEU A 59 5.12 6.12 -0.53
N GLY A 60 3.87 6.30 -0.97
CA GLY A 60 3.25 5.39 -1.93
C GLY A 60 4.02 5.27 -3.24
N GLY A 61 4.62 6.38 -3.72
CA GLY A 61 5.50 6.41 -4.89
C GLY A 61 6.80 5.63 -4.66
N VAL A 62 7.42 5.75 -3.49
CA VAL A 62 8.62 4.97 -3.11
C VAL A 62 8.29 3.48 -3.07
N PHE A 63 7.22 3.09 -2.37
CA PHE A 63 6.76 1.71 -2.39
C PHE A 63 6.47 1.21 -3.80
N GLY A 64 5.83 2.04 -4.62
CA GLY A 64 5.54 1.73 -6.01
C GLY A 64 6.79 1.52 -6.84
N ALA A 65 7.81 2.38 -6.69
CA ALA A 65 9.09 2.27 -7.38
C ALA A 65 9.82 0.98 -7.01
N VAL A 66 9.86 0.62 -5.72
CA VAL A 66 10.42 -0.64 -5.23
C VAL A 66 9.69 -1.83 -5.84
N SER A 67 8.35 -1.80 -5.86
CA SER A 67 7.55 -2.87 -6.46
C SER A 67 7.71 -2.98 -7.98
N PHE A 68 7.90 -1.87 -8.66
CA PHE A 68 8.20 -1.85 -10.09
C PHE A 68 9.61 -2.39 -10.37
N TYR A 69 10.58 -2.06 -9.53
CA TYR A 69 11.92 -2.66 -9.60
C TYR A 69 11.87 -4.19 -9.45
N ASP A 70 11.08 -4.71 -8.48
CA ASP A 70 10.86 -6.15 -8.33
C ASP A 70 10.21 -6.79 -9.57
N ALA A 71 9.33 -6.05 -10.26
CA ALA A 71 8.71 -6.51 -11.51
C ALA A 71 9.73 -6.60 -12.66
N VAL A 72 10.59 -5.58 -12.80
CA VAL A 72 11.63 -5.52 -13.84
C VAL A 72 12.69 -6.61 -13.64
N THR A 73 13.11 -6.83 -12.40
CA THR A 73 14.13 -7.82 -12.04
C THR A 73 13.59 -9.25 -11.95
N GLY A 74 12.27 -9.45 -12.02
CA GLY A 74 11.63 -10.76 -11.84
C GLY A 74 11.61 -11.25 -10.39
N ALA A 75 11.99 -10.42 -9.42
CA ALA A 75 11.95 -10.77 -8.00
C ALA A 75 10.52 -11.05 -7.49
N SER A 76 9.51 -10.49 -8.14
CA SER A 76 8.10 -10.78 -7.89
C SER A 76 7.52 -11.56 -9.07
N ALA A 77 7.08 -12.80 -8.82
CA ALA A 77 6.55 -13.67 -9.87
C ALA A 77 5.34 -13.05 -10.58
N MET A 78 4.39 -12.51 -9.82
CA MET A 78 3.17 -11.94 -10.38
C MET A 78 3.44 -10.65 -11.17
N THR A 79 4.05 -9.65 -10.56
CA THR A 79 4.30 -8.38 -11.24
C THR A 79 5.34 -8.51 -12.35
N GLY A 80 6.29 -9.46 -12.24
CA GLY A 80 7.24 -9.81 -13.29
C GLY A 80 6.55 -10.40 -14.52
N ALA A 81 5.59 -11.32 -14.33
CA ALA A 81 4.79 -11.85 -15.44
C ALA A 81 3.95 -10.74 -16.11
N LEU A 82 3.33 -9.86 -15.33
CA LEU A 82 2.56 -8.72 -15.87
C LEU A 82 3.45 -7.71 -16.60
N PHE A 83 4.71 -7.54 -16.16
CA PHE A 83 5.68 -6.68 -16.83
C PHE A 83 6.01 -7.17 -18.24
N GLN A 84 6.12 -8.50 -18.44
CA GLN A 84 6.33 -9.07 -19.76
C GLN A 84 5.14 -8.85 -20.73
N VAL A 85 3.91 -8.75 -20.18
CA VAL A 85 2.71 -8.47 -20.97
C VAL A 85 2.64 -6.98 -21.36
N SER A 86 2.82 -6.09 -20.40
CA SER A 86 2.76 -4.65 -20.64
C SER A 86 3.53 -3.87 -19.58
N PRO A 87 4.76 -3.38 -19.89
CA PRO A 87 5.56 -2.58 -18.96
C PRO A 87 4.86 -1.30 -18.49
N VAL A 88 4.13 -0.62 -19.39
CA VAL A 88 3.42 0.63 -19.07
C VAL A 88 2.30 0.38 -18.06
N ASN A 89 1.44 -0.61 -18.29
CA ASN A 89 0.37 -0.94 -17.38
C ASN A 89 0.92 -1.45 -16.03
N THR A 90 2.04 -2.17 -16.04
CA THR A 90 2.70 -2.61 -14.80
C THR A 90 3.30 -1.42 -14.03
N PHE A 91 3.81 -0.40 -14.70
CA PHE A 91 4.22 0.84 -14.05
C PHE A 91 3.04 1.55 -13.38
N ILE A 92 1.91 1.71 -14.08
CA ILE A 92 0.68 2.30 -13.51
C ILE A 92 0.18 1.46 -12.33
N LEU A 93 0.18 0.14 -12.46
CA LEU A 93 -0.20 -0.79 -11.39
C LEU A 93 0.69 -0.63 -10.15
N CYS A 94 2.01 -0.64 -10.33
CA CYS A 94 2.94 -0.59 -9.23
C CYS A 94 3.05 0.79 -8.60
N VAL A 95 3.19 1.84 -9.39
CA VAL A 95 3.43 3.20 -8.89
C VAL A 95 2.13 3.98 -8.76
N GLY A 96 1.33 4.05 -9.82
CA GLY A 96 0.12 4.86 -9.86
C GLY A 96 -0.89 4.49 -8.78
N MET A 97 -1.19 3.19 -8.63
CA MET A 97 -2.17 2.72 -7.65
C MET A 97 -1.72 2.93 -6.21
N ARG A 98 -0.41 2.86 -5.94
CA ARG A 98 0.14 3.11 -4.59
C ARG A 98 0.21 4.60 -4.23
N VAL A 99 0.54 5.45 -5.19
CA VAL A 99 0.43 6.90 -5.03
C VAL A 99 -1.02 7.28 -4.72
N LEU A 100 -1.97 6.76 -5.49
CA LEU A 100 -3.40 7.00 -5.28
C LEU A 100 -3.85 6.52 -3.89
N MET A 101 -3.43 5.33 -3.47
CA MET A 101 -3.70 4.79 -2.12
C MET A 101 -3.19 5.75 -1.04
N GLY A 102 -1.94 6.20 -1.10
CA GLY A 102 -1.34 7.11 -0.13
C GLY A 102 -2.08 8.45 -0.03
N VAL A 103 -2.47 9.03 -1.19
CA VAL A 103 -3.32 10.24 -1.22
C VAL A 103 -4.66 10.00 -0.56
N CYS A 104 -5.35 8.91 -0.92
CA CYS A 104 -6.68 8.59 -0.37
C CYS A 104 -6.65 8.39 1.15
N VAL A 105 -5.64 7.71 1.69
CA VAL A 105 -5.48 7.54 3.16
C VAL A 105 -5.38 8.89 3.86
N GLY A 106 -4.58 9.82 3.33
CA GLY A 106 -4.45 11.17 3.88
C GLY A 106 -5.75 11.98 3.80
N LEU A 107 -6.49 11.86 2.71
CA LEU A 107 -7.79 12.53 2.54
C LEU A 107 -8.84 11.95 3.50
N ILE A 108 -8.89 10.62 3.65
CA ILE A 108 -9.78 9.93 4.60
C ILE A 108 -9.49 10.40 6.02
N PHE A 109 -8.22 10.46 6.43
CA PHE A 109 -7.85 10.96 7.74
C PHE A 109 -8.30 12.41 7.95
N ASN A 110 -8.08 13.29 6.96
CA ASN A 110 -8.51 14.68 7.02
C ASN A 110 -10.04 14.82 7.17
N GLY A 111 -10.81 13.93 6.53
CA GLY A 111 -12.27 13.87 6.67
C GLY A 111 -12.68 13.37 8.06
N LEU A 112 -12.18 12.20 8.46
CA LEU A 112 -12.54 11.56 9.73
C LEU A 112 -12.11 12.37 10.95
N SER A 113 -10.94 13.03 10.91
CA SER A 113 -10.44 13.85 12.01
C SER A 113 -11.31 15.07 12.33
N LYS A 114 -12.16 15.51 11.40
CA LYS A 114 -13.14 16.58 11.63
C LYS A 114 -14.37 16.07 12.40
N LEU A 115 -14.70 14.79 12.26
CA LEU A 115 -15.86 14.16 12.88
C LEU A 115 -15.51 13.53 14.25
N ASP A 116 -14.28 13.09 14.44
CA ASP A 116 -13.81 12.41 15.65
C ASP A 116 -13.28 13.40 16.68
N LYS A 117 -14.10 13.74 17.67
CA LYS A 117 -13.73 14.61 18.80
C LYS A 117 -12.60 14.01 19.67
N SER A 118 -12.55 12.68 19.81
CA SER A 118 -11.53 11.98 20.61
C SER A 118 -10.21 11.76 19.85
N ARG A 119 -10.23 11.93 18.55
CA ARG A 119 -9.12 11.69 17.62
C ARG A 119 -8.45 10.32 17.78
N THR A 120 -9.16 9.32 18.25
CA THR A 120 -8.64 7.96 18.44
C THR A 120 -9.04 7.06 17.29
N TRP A 121 -10.31 7.07 16.95
CA TRP A 121 -10.87 6.23 15.89
C TRP A 121 -10.37 6.64 14.50
N SER A 122 -10.21 7.95 14.26
CA SER A 122 -9.71 8.46 12.99
C SER A 122 -8.32 7.90 12.63
N TYR A 123 -7.42 7.71 13.61
CA TYR A 123 -6.11 7.11 13.37
C TYR A 123 -6.21 5.63 12.98
N ILE A 124 -6.97 4.86 13.76
CA ILE A 124 -7.12 3.41 13.52
C ILE A 124 -7.81 3.16 12.19
N VAL A 125 -8.96 3.77 11.95
CA VAL A 125 -9.72 3.57 10.71
C VAL A 125 -8.93 4.00 9.49
N SER A 126 -8.23 5.15 9.53
CA SER A 126 -7.42 5.59 8.40
C SER A 126 -6.22 4.68 8.15
N ALA A 127 -5.59 4.14 9.20
CA ALA A 127 -4.52 3.16 9.05
C ALA A 127 -5.03 1.83 8.46
N MET A 128 -6.22 1.39 8.85
CA MET A 128 -6.89 0.21 8.27
C MET A 128 -7.25 0.41 6.79
N CYS A 129 -7.57 1.64 6.38
CA CYS A 129 -7.87 1.94 4.98
C CYS A 129 -6.64 1.75 4.06
N ALA A 130 -5.41 1.87 4.55
CA ALA A 130 -4.23 1.74 3.70
C ALA A 130 -4.12 0.36 3.03
N PRO A 131 -4.08 -0.78 3.72
CA PRO A 131 -4.05 -2.08 3.08
C PRO A 131 -5.34 -2.40 2.31
N ALA A 132 -6.50 -1.94 2.78
CA ALA A 132 -7.76 -2.13 2.07
C ALA A 132 -7.76 -1.43 0.70
N LEU A 133 -7.34 -0.17 0.65
CA LEU A 133 -7.21 0.60 -0.59
C LEU A 133 -6.08 0.06 -1.47
N ASN A 134 -4.96 -0.40 -0.88
CA ASN A 134 -3.90 -1.06 -1.64
C ASN A 134 -4.46 -2.28 -2.39
N THR A 135 -5.19 -3.15 -1.70
CA THR A 135 -5.82 -4.31 -2.31
C THR A 135 -6.85 -3.91 -3.36
N LEU A 136 -7.73 -2.97 -3.05
CA LEU A 136 -8.78 -2.52 -3.96
C LEU A 136 -8.20 -1.95 -5.25
N PHE A 137 -7.23 -1.04 -5.17
CA PHE A 137 -6.66 -0.39 -6.35
C PHE A 137 -5.75 -1.35 -7.13
N PHE A 138 -4.92 -2.13 -6.44
CA PHE A 138 -4.00 -3.05 -7.08
C PHE A 138 -4.76 -4.19 -7.78
N MET A 139 -5.65 -4.88 -7.07
CA MET A 139 -6.45 -5.96 -7.66
C MET A 139 -7.48 -5.44 -8.66
N GLY A 140 -8.11 -4.30 -8.37
CA GLY A 140 -9.03 -3.65 -9.30
C GLY A 140 -8.35 -3.32 -10.63
N TYR A 141 -7.13 -2.78 -10.60
CA TYR A 141 -6.39 -2.49 -11.82
C TYR A 141 -5.96 -3.76 -12.57
N ILE A 142 -5.56 -4.82 -11.85
CA ILE A 142 -5.28 -6.12 -12.49
C ILE A 142 -6.51 -6.65 -13.22
N MET A 143 -7.69 -6.55 -12.60
CA MET A 143 -8.94 -6.98 -13.25
C MET A 143 -9.29 -6.15 -14.48
N LEU A 144 -8.97 -4.85 -14.47
CA LEU A 144 -9.25 -3.96 -15.61
C LEU A 144 -8.25 -4.14 -16.75
N ALA A 145 -6.96 -4.22 -16.45
CA ALA A 145 -5.90 -4.16 -17.45
C ALA A 145 -5.31 -5.51 -17.84
N PHE A 146 -5.35 -6.51 -16.96
CA PHE A 146 -4.64 -7.77 -17.12
C PHE A 146 -5.52 -9.02 -17.00
N TYR A 147 -6.83 -8.88 -16.78
CA TYR A 147 -7.70 -10.03 -16.55
C TYR A 147 -7.59 -11.11 -17.65
N ASN A 148 -7.50 -10.68 -18.91
CA ASN A 148 -7.44 -11.58 -20.07
C ASN A 148 -6.03 -12.09 -20.43
N CYS A 149 -4.99 -11.75 -19.63
CA CYS A 149 -3.67 -12.30 -19.89
C CYS A 149 -3.54 -13.75 -19.37
N ASP A 150 -2.73 -14.55 -20.06
CA ASP A 150 -2.56 -15.99 -19.78
C ASP A 150 -2.19 -16.27 -18.33
N TYR A 151 -1.32 -15.45 -17.74
CA TYR A 151 -0.90 -15.61 -16.36
C TYR A 151 -2.06 -15.47 -15.37
N VAL A 152 -2.91 -14.43 -15.53
CA VAL A 152 -4.06 -14.21 -14.65
C VAL A 152 -5.12 -15.29 -14.88
N GLN A 153 -5.40 -15.67 -16.14
CA GLN A 153 -6.35 -16.74 -16.46
C GLN A 153 -5.91 -18.10 -15.92
N ASN A 154 -4.62 -18.38 -15.93
CA ASN A 154 -4.07 -19.58 -15.28
C ASN A 154 -4.31 -19.55 -13.76
N LEU A 155 -4.06 -18.42 -13.09
CA LEU A 155 -4.36 -18.28 -11.65
C LEU A 155 -5.85 -18.40 -11.35
N VAL A 156 -6.73 -17.86 -12.21
CA VAL A 156 -8.19 -17.98 -12.09
C VAL A 156 -8.59 -19.45 -12.13
N SER A 157 -8.06 -20.22 -13.09
CA SER A 157 -8.36 -21.65 -13.26
C SER A 157 -7.81 -22.49 -12.09
N VAL A 158 -6.59 -22.24 -11.66
CA VAL A 158 -5.96 -22.94 -10.52
C VAL A 158 -6.72 -22.68 -9.20
N LYS A 159 -7.25 -21.45 -9.02
CA LYS A 159 -8.05 -21.10 -7.84
C LYS A 159 -9.51 -21.52 -7.95
N GLY A 160 -9.97 -21.99 -9.11
CA GLY A 160 -11.36 -22.36 -9.33
C GLY A 160 -12.34 -21.19 -9.20
N ALA A 161 -11.90 -19.98 -9.54
CA ALA A 161 -12.72 -18.79 -9.38
C ALA A 161 -13.75 -18.68 -10.53
N ALA A 162 -15.04 -18.64 -10.18
CA ALA A 162 -16.12 -18.53 -11.15
C ALA A 162 -16.31 -17.12 -11.72
N ASN A 163 -15.79 -16.09 -11.02
CA ASN A 163 -15.90 -14.69 -11.44
C ASN A 163 -14.71 -13.85 -10.91
N PRO A 164 -14.48 -12.65 -11.46
CA PRO A 164 -13.35 -11.79 -11.05
C PRO A 164 -13.34 -11.42 -9.56
N LEU A 165 -14.51 -11.18 -8.96
CA LEU A 165 -14.62 -10.87 -7.54
C LEU A 165 -14.22 -12.05 -6.67
N MET A 166 -14.69 -13.24 -7.01
CA MET A 166 -14.30 -14.48 -6.34
C MET A 166 -12.80 -14.74 -6.44
N PHE A 167 -12.20 -14.44 -7.60
CA PHE A 167 -10.76 -14.55 -7.79
C PHE A 167 -9.99 -13.64 -6.81
N VAL A 168 -10.39 -12.37 -6.67
CA VAL A 168 -9.77 -11.44 -5.71
C VAL A 168 -9.88 -11.96 -4.29
N VAL A 169 -11.07 -12.42 -3.87
CA VAL A 169 -11.29 -12.97 -2.52
C VAL A 169 -10.45 -14.22 -2.27
N LEU A 170 -10.37 -15.14 -3.23
CA LEU A 170 -9.58 -16.36 -3.09
C LEU A 170 -8.07 -16.11 -3.16
N LEU A 171 -7.65 -15.06 -3.86
CA LEU A 171 -6.24 -14.73 -4.01
C LEU A 171 -5.71 -13.95 -2.79
N VAL A 172 -6.46 -12.94 -2.33
CA VAL A 172 -6.07 -12.03 -1.26
C VAL A 172 -6.47 -12.56 0.12
N GLY A 173 -7.66 -13.12 0.25
CA GLY A 173 -8.25 -13.81 1.40
C GLY A 173 -7.60 -13.55 2.76
N VAL A 174 -6.95 -14.58 3.31
CA VAL A 174 -6.33 -14.56 4.66
C VAL A 174 -5.23 -13.50 4.77
N GLN A 175 -4.45 -13.30 3.71
CA GLN A 175 -3.37 -12.31 3.68
C GLN A 175 -3.93 -10.89 3.86
N GLY A 176 -4.99 -10.54 3.12
CA GLY A 176 -5.60 -9.21 3.20
C GLY A 176 -6.19 -8.91 4.58
N VAL A 177 -6.78 -9.93 5.23
CA VAL A 177 -7.28 -9.79 6.60
C VAL A 177 -6.13 -9.57 7.58
N ALA A 178 -5.03 -10.31 7.45
CA ALA A 178 -3.86 -10.14 8.30
C ALA A 178 -3.23 -8.75 8.14
N GLU A 179 -3.03 -8.28 6.90
CA GLU A 179 -2.52 -6.92 6.62
C GLU A 179 -3.45 -5.85 7.21
N PHE A 180 -4.76 -6.02 7.04
CA PHE A 180 -5.76 -5.08 7.53
C PHE A 180 -5.72 -4.93 9.06
N LEU A 181 -5.65 -6.05 9.79
CA LEU A 181 -5.58 -6.05 11.25
C LEU A 181 -4.25 -5.48 11.76
N VAL A 182 -3.13 -5.96 11.23
CA VAL A 182 -1.79 -5.53 11.65
C VAL A 182 -1.58 -4.05 11.35
N SER A 183 -1.83 -3.62 10.12
CA SER A 183 -1.67 -2.21 9.72
C SER A 183 -2.64 -1.29 10.45
N GLY A 184 -3.88 -1.74 10.70
CA GLY A 184 -4.86 -0.96 11.45
C GLY A 184 -4.44 -0.71 12.89
N ILE A 185 -4.08 -1.78 13.60
CA ILE A 185 -3.73 -1.69 15.02
C ILE A 185 -2.38 -0.99 15.18
N LEU A 186 -1.32 -1.52 14.57
CA LEU A 186 0.03 -0.97 14.73
C LEU A 186 0.14 0.41 14.08
N GLY A 187 -0.36 0.58 12.86
CA GLY A 187 -0.32 1.84 12.14
C GLY A 187 -1.09 2.95 12.85
N GLY A 188 -2.27 2.64 13.37
CA GLY A 188 -3.08 3.58 14.15
C GLY A 188 -2.40 4.02 15.46
N ILE A 189 -1.83 3.07 16.21
CA ILE A 189 -1.10 3.35 17.45
C ILE A 189 0.14 4.21 17.17
N VAL A 190 0.96 3.81 16.18
CA VAL A 190 2.18 4.52 15.81
C VAL A 190 1.85 5.91 15.26
N ALA A 191 0.88 6.05 14.36
CA ALA A 191 0.49 7.34 13.82
C ALA A 191 -0.01 8.29 14.91
N ARG A 192 -0.80 7.79 15.87
CA ARG A 192 -1.28 8.58 17.02
C ARG A 192 -0.12 9.03 17.92
N ALA A 193 0.79 8.11 18.24
CA ALA A 193 1.97 8.41 19.06
C ALA A 193 2.83 9.48 18.38
N VAL A 194 3.20 9.27 17.12
CA VAL A 194 3.99 10.23 16.33
C VAL A 194 3.30 11.58 16.26
N HIS A 195 2.00 11.63 15.98
CA HIS A 195 1.26 12.90 15.91
C HIS A 195 1.25 13.66 17.25
N LYS A 196 1.20 12.93 18.39
CA LYS A 196 1.27 13.54 19.71
C LYS A 196 2.64 14.17 19.99
N PHE A 197 3.73 13.54 19.53
CA PHE A 197 5.09 14.09 19.68
C PHE A 197 5.40 15.22 18.68
N LEU A 198 4.62 15.37 17.62
CA LEU A 198 4.82 16.37 16.59
C LEU A 198 4.12 17.70 16.86
N LYS A 199 3.22 17.75 17.82
CA LYS A 199 2.57 18.97 18.33
C LYS A 199 3.39 19.62 19.43
#